data_d0263713c76262e2e59c0ac479015a27
#
_entry.id   d0263713c76262e2e59c0ac479015a27
#
_cell.length_a   1.000
_cell.length_b   1.000
_cell.length_c   1.000
_cell.angle_alpha   90.00
_cell.angle_beta   90.00
_cell.angle_gamma   90.00
#
_symmetry.space_group_name_H-M   'P 1'
#
loop_
_entity.id
_entity.type
_entity.pdbx_description
1 polymer ?
#
loop_
_entity_poly.entity_id
_entity_poly.type
_entity_poly.pdbx_seq_one_letter_code
_entity_poly.pdbx_strand_id
1 'polypeptide(L)' 'AADELLNISGVEASFVVCPTEDGGANISARSIGDINAQMIMEKLGGGGNRSAAAAQLHDTDIRSAVNSLFAAIDEYLDG' A
#
# COMPACT_ATOMS: atom_id res chain seq x y z
N ALA A 1 -14.95 -7.81 -8.93
CA ALA A 1 -14.04 -6.85 -8.28
C ALA A 1 -12.62 -7.12 -8.71
N ALA A 2 -11.89 -6.09 -9.05
CA ALA A 2 -10.51 -6.23 -9.50
C ALA A 2 -9.56 -5.94 -8.34
N ASP A 3 -8.95 -6.99 -7.82
CA ASP A 3 -7.94 -6.87 -6.79
C ASP A 3 -6.56 -6.94 -7.44
N GLU A 4 -5.67 -6.06 -7.02
CA GLU A 4 -4.29 -6.08 -7.49
C GLU A 4 -3.38 -6.56 -6.38
N LEU A 5 -2.66 -7.66 -6.64
CA LEU A 5 -1.66 -8.18 -5.72
C LEU A 5 -0.29 -7.80 -6.24
N LEU A 6 0.47 -7.08 -5.43
CA LEU A 6 1.78 -6.59 -5.81
C LEU A 6 2.86 -7.20 -4.92
N ASN A 7 3.75 -7.97 -5.54
CA ASN A 7 4.96 -8.46 -4.89
C ASN A 7 6.14 -7.74 -5.53
N ILE A 8 6.89 -7.01 -4.73
CA ILE A 8 7.97 -6.18 -5.25
C ILE A 8 9.29 -6.88 -5.00
N SER A 9 10.00 -7.20 -6.08
CA SER A 9 11.31 -7.84 -6.00
C SER A 9 12.29 -6.97 -5.24
N GLY A 10 13.03 -7.58 -4.32
CA GLY A 10 13.98 -6.85 -3.49
C GLY A 10 13.39 -6.18 -2.29
N VAL A 11 12.06 -6.18 -2.17
CA VAL A 11 11.34 -5.67 -1.01
C VAL A 11 10.53 -6.83 -0.46
N GLU A 12 10.80 -7.23 0.76
CA GLU A 12 10.11 -8.36 1.37
C GLU A 12 8.75 -7.94 1.91
N ALA A 13 7.85 -7.59 0.99
CA ALA A 13 6.52 -7.13 1.32
C ALA A 13 5.57 -7.42 0.18
N SER A 14 4.31 -7.59 0.50
CA SER A 14 3.26 -7.74 -0.50
C SER A 14 2.14 -6.74 -0.20
N PHE A 15 1.48 -6.28 -1.25
CA PHE A 15 0.44 -5.28 -1.17
C PHE A 15 -0.77 -5.72 -1.99
N VAL A 16 -1.96 -5.52 -1.45
CA VAL A 16 -3.21 -5.80 -2.15
C VAL A 16 -3.98 -4.48 -2.26
N VAL A 17 -4.38 -4.14 -3.47
CA VAL A 17 -5.15 -2.92 -3.73
C VAL A 17 -6.52 -3.33 -4.24
N CYS A 18 -7.56 -2.91 -3.53
CA CYS A 18 -8.95 -3.24 -3.84
C CYS A 18 -9.79 -1.98 -4.01
N PRO A 19 -10.71 -1.95 -4.98
CA PRO A 19 -11.63 -0.82 -5.08
C PRO A 19 -12.64 -0.85 -3.93
N THR A 20 -13.09 0.33 -3.51
CA THR A 20 -14.17 0.45 -2.52
C THR A 20 -15.47 0.86 -3.23
N GLU A 21 -16.60 0.63 -2.56
CA GLU A 21 -17.91 0.94 -3.15
C GLU A 21 -18.13 2.44 -3.30
N ASP A 22 -17.44 3.25 -2.54
CA ASP A 22 -17.60 4.70 -2.54
C ASP A 22 -16.64 5.43 -3.48
N GLY A 23 -16.00 4.70 -4.40
CA GLY A 23 -15.15 5.33 -5.41
C GLY A 23 -13.71 5.54 -5.00
N GLY A 24 -13.25 4.81 -3.99
CA GLY A 24 -11.87 4.88 -3.54
C GLY A 24 -11.15 3.56 -3.69
N ALA A 25 -10.10 3.37 -2.90
CA ALA A 25 -9.31 2.14 -2.89
C ALA A 25 -8.78 1.83 -1.50
N ASN A 26 -8.77 0.57 -1.14
CA ASN A 26 -8.12 0.09 0.07
C ASN A 26 -6.81 -0.58 -0.32
N ILE A 27 -5.77 -0.28 0.43
CA ILE A 27 -4.47 -0.91 0.26
C ILE A 27 -4.13 -1.65 1.54
N SER A 28 -3.84 -2.95 1.42
CA SER A 28 -3.37 -3.76 2.54
C SER A 28 -1.91 -4.11 2.29
N ALA A 29 -1.09 -3.99 3.31
CA ALA A 29 0.33 -4.25 3.21
C ALA A 29 0.74 -5.30 4.23
N ARG A 30 1.58 -6.24 3.81
CA ARG A 30 2.19 -7.22 4.69
C ARG A 30 3.68 -7.26 4.43
N SER A 31 4.45 -7.26 5.50
CA SER A 31 5.90 -7.36 5.44
C SER A 31 6.36 -8.65 6.07
N ILE A 32 7.34 -9.29 5.45
CA ILE A 32 7.94 -10.52 5.95
C ILE A 32 9.42 -10.35 6.27
N GLY A 33 9.94 -9.13 6.17
CA GLY A 33 11.35 -8.85 6.44
C GLY A 33 11.50 -7.54 7.20
N ASP A 34 12.50 -6.79 6.82
CA ASP A 34 12.85 -5.54 7.51
C ASP A 34 12.00 -4.35 7.08
N ILE A 35 11.13 -4.54 6.12
CA ILE A 35 10.25 -3.46 5.64
C ILE A 35 9.20 -3.15 6.69
N ASN A 36 9.02 -1.87 7.00
CA ASN A 36 8.02 -1.44 7.95
C ASN A 36 6.75 -1.03 7.20
N ALA A 37 5.76 -1.93 7.17
CA ALA A 37 4.51 -1.71 6.45
C ALA A 37 3.76 -0.49 7.02
N GLN A 38 3.83 -0.26 8.31
CA GLN A 38 3.19 0.88 8.94
C GLN A 38 3.70 2.20 8.38
N MET A 39 5.01 2.33 8.23
CA MET A 39 5.59 3.57 7.73
C MET A 39 5.15 3.87 6.30
N ILE A 40 5.06 2.84 5.46
CA ILE A 40 4.62 3.02 4.07
C ILE A 40 3.15 3.45 4.06
N MET A 41 2.32 2.75 4.83
CA MET A 41 0.88 3.07 4.85
C MET A 41 0.60 4.43 5.49
N GLU A 42 1.40 4.86 6.46
CA GLU A 42 1.25 6.20 7.05
C GLU A 42 1.48 7.30 6.03
N LYS A 43 2.36 7.08 5.06
CA LYS A 43 2.56 8.03 3.97
C LYS A 43 1.31 8.20 3.12
N LEU A 44 0.42 7.23 3.15
CA LEU A 44 -0.84 7.25 2.41
C LEU A 44 -2.03 7.58 3.32
N GLY A 45 -1.76 8.00 4.56
CA GLY A 45 -2.80 8.36 5.50
C GLY A 45 -3.39 7.20 6.29
N GLY A 46 -2.78 6.03 6.19
CA GLY A 46 -3.23 4.84 6.89
C GLY A 46 -2.41 4.53 8.13
N GLY A 47 -2.42 3.28 8.54
CA GLY A 47 -1.67 2.83 9.71
C GLY A 47 -1.80 1.34 9.91
N GLY A 48 -1.31 0.87 11.03
CA GLY A 48 -1.31 -0.53 11.39
C GLY A 48 -0.12 -0.84 12.27
N ASN A 49 0.57 -1.96 11.99
CA ASN A 49 1.80 -2.27 12.69
C ASN A 49 2.89 -2.57 11.65
N ARG A 50 4.08 -2.88 12.16
CA ARG A 50 5.26 -3.07 11.31
C ARG A 50 5.07 -4.17 10.26
N SER A 51 4.40 -5.25 10.61
CA SER A 51 4.27 -6.40 9.72
C SER A 51 2.97 -6.42 8.94
N ALA A 52 1.98 -5.62 9.32
CA ALA A 52 0.69 -5.56 8.63
C ALA A 52 0.05 -4.19 8.85
N ALA A 53 -0.30 -3.54 7.76
CA ALA A 53 -0.87 -2.21 7.81
C ALA A 53 -1.82 -2.02 6.63
N ALA A 54 -2.60 -0.96 6.67
CA ALA A 54 -3.56 -0.68 5.61
C ALA A 54 -3.76 0.82 5.48
N ALA A 55 -4.21 1.23 4.30
CA ALA A 55 -4.58 2.61 4.03
C ALA A 55 -5.82 2.62 3.17
N GLN A 56 -6.65 3.65 3.34
CA GLN A 56 -7.82 3.85 2.52
C GLN A 56 -7.68 5.19 1.78
N LEU A 57 -7.79 5.12 0.46
CA LEU A 57 -7.71 6.30 -0.39
C LEU A 57 -9.09 6.63 -0.91
N HIS A 58 -9.46 7.90 -0.87
CA HIS A 58 -10.77 8.37 -1.30
C HIS A 58 -10.66 9.01 -2.67
N ASP A 59 -11.73 8.92 -3.46
CA ASP A 59 -11.84 9.56 -4.77
C ASP A 59 -10.67 9.20 -5.69
N THR A 60 -10.33 7.92 -5.74
CA THR A 60 -9.22 7.45 -6.57
C THR A 60 -9.58 6.10 -7.20
N ASP A 61 -9.07 5.85 -8.39
CA ASP A 61 -9.20 4.54 -9.03
C ASP A 61 -8.00 3.65 -8.64
N ILE A 62 -8.06 2.39 -9.05
CA ILE A 62 -7.02 1.41 -8.73
C ILE A 62 -5.66 1.84 -9.28
N ARG A 63 -5.65 2.36 -10.50
CA ARG A 63 -4.41 2.78 -11.14
C ARG A 63 -3.72 3.90 -10.38
N SER A 64 -4.49 4.91 -9.98
CA SER A 64 -3.96 6.03 -9.20
C SER A 64 -3.51 5.58 -7.82
N ALA A 65 -4.27 4.65 -7.21
CA ALA A 65 -3.90 4.08 -5.92
C ALA A 65 -2.56 3.33 -6.01
N VAL A 66 -2.37 2.53 -7.06
CA VAL A 66 -1.11 1.81 -7.28
C VAL A 66 0.05 2.78 -7.48
N ASN A 67 -0.17 3.86 -8.24
CA ASN A 67 0.87 4.87 -8.45
C ASN A 67 1.25 5.56 -7.13
N SER A 68 0.26 5.87 -6.30
CA SER A 68 0.51 6.47 -4.98
C SER A 68 1.28 5.50 -4.09
N LEU A 69 0.94 4.22 -4.16
CA LEU A 69 1.64 3.19 -3.39
C LEU A 69 3.11 3.10 -3.82
N PHE A 70 3.39 3.06 -5.11
CA PHE A 70 4.77 3.01 -5.58
C PHE A 70 5.55 4.26 -5.16
N ALA A 71 4.93 5.43 -5.20
CA ALA A 71 5.59 6.65 -4.74
C ALA A 71 5.93 6.57 -3.25
N ALA A 72 5.02 6.03 -2.45
CA ALA A 72 5.27 5.86 -1.01
C ALA A 72 6.39 4.86 -0.74
N ILE A 73 6.45 3.78 -1.51
CA ILE A 73 7.51 2.78 -1.38
C ILE A 73 8.86 3.38 -1.76
N ASP A 74 8.92 4.09 -2.88
CA ASP A 74 10.15 4.75 -3.32
C ASP A 74 10.66 5.73 -2.28
N GLU A 75 9.77 6.53 -1.71
CA GLU A 75 10.12 7.48 -0.68
C GLU A 75 10.65 6.78 0.57
N TYR A 76 10.02 5.67 0.94
CA TYR A 76 10.45 4.88 2.09
C TYR A 76 11.85 4.30 1.87
N LEU A 77 12.12 3.77 0.67
CA LEU A 77 13.41 3.14 0.37
C LEU A 77 14.53 4.17 0.23
N ASP A 78 14.22 5.36 -0.29
CA ASP A 78 15.19 6.43 -0.46
C ASP A 78 15.47 7.18 0.83
N GLY A 79 14.50 7.18 1.71
CA GLY A 79 14.58 7.91 2.95
C GLY A 79 15.34 7.19 4.01
#